data_723a6640b9e80aa395ec454587bd0916
#
_entry.id   723a6640b9e80aa395ec454587bd0916
#
_cell.length_a   1.000
_cell.length_b   1.000
_cell.length_c   1.000
_cell.angle_alpha   90.00
_cell.angle_beta   90.00
_cell.angle_gamma   90.00
#
_symmetry.space_group_name_H-M   'P 1'
#
loop_
_entity.id
_entity.type
_entity.pdbx_description
1 polymer ?
#
loop_
_entity_poly.entity_id
_entity_poly.type
_entity_poly.pdbx_seq_one_letter_code
_entity_poly.pdbx_strand_id
1 'polypeptide(L)'
;MSYTYTLRYVFDPRTNTPEKDEKLLNFVQKAKIDDVAFIINGEELNHSHLTKEETQVWLDAIIPLQKQLAKLGVTTSLNPWTTIMHSDRGFSVNPKIGFNTFVDINGNKAKDMACPADPTWRKYLAQRYAQYASIHPRRLWMEDDFRHYNHTPLKLMCFCDYHMKLYQEKLDKDESREEFVKNMLKPGEPTIERKIYLDQARKEMIENEHLIEEAVHKVSPDTDMGQMTSFPDWHAIEGRDWAKLFDAQAGPGHPRVARPHLPAYNEVAPLIYGRKFEEYSHTTAAFLGPHAELYPELENSMWTPQVKSNTFIAFQIITTALL
;
A
#
# COMPACT_ATOMS: atom_id res chain seq x y z
N MET A 1 -25.58 -11.28 -4.05
CA MET A 1 -24.25 -10.69 -3.80
C MET A 1 -24.15 -10.41 -2.32
N SER A 2 -23.07 -10.81 -1.66
CA SER A 2 -22.79 -10.42 -0.28
C SER A 2 -21.72 -9.33 -0.29
N TYR A 3 -21.93 -8.27 0.47
CA TYR A 3 -20.95 -7.20 0.64
C TYR A 3 -20.21 -7.40 1.95
N THR A 4 -18.94 -7.01 1.99
CA THR A 4 -18.13 -7.00 3.20
C THR A 4 -17.85 -5.55 3.58
N TYR A 5 -18.20 -5.16 4.78
CA TYR A 5 -17.87 -3.84 5.34
C TYR A 5 -16.61 -3.94 6.18
N THR A 6 -15.50 -3.41 5.65
CA THR A 6 -14.24 -3.34 6.38
C THR A 6 -14.02 -1.95 6.97
N LEU A 7 -13.82 -1.89 8.28
CA LEU A 7 -13.40 -0.68 8.97
C LEU A 7 -11.89 -0.61 9.01
N ARG A 8 -11.27 0.39 8.36
CA ARG A 8 -9.87 0.74 8.62
C ARG A 8 -9.80 1.53 9.92
N TYR A 9 -9.08 1.00 10.90
CA TYR A 9 -9.00 1.55 12.24
C TYR A 9 -7.57 1.91 12.61
N VAL A 10 -7.33 3.22 12.83
CA VAL A 10 -6.04 3.70 13.33
C VAL A 10 -5.88 3.25 14.77
N PHE A 11 -4.87 2.43 15.02
CA PHE A 11 -4.58 1.86 16.32
C PHE A 11 -3.19 2.31 16.79
N ASP A 12 -3.07 2.75 18.02
CA ASP A 12 -1.79 3.08 18.65
C ASP A 12 -1.69 2.37 20.01
N PRO A 13 -0.83 1.36 20.14
CA PRO A 13 -0.67 0.59 21.38
C PRO A 13 -0.22 1.45 22.57
N ARG A 14 0.39 2.61 22.32
CA ARG A 14 0.88 3.53 23.37
C ARG A 14 -0.23 4.35 24.01
N THR A 15 -1.33 4.55 23.28
CA THR A 15 -2.46 5.38 23.69
C THR A 15 -3.78 4.62 23.77
N ASN A 16 -3.76 3.31 23.48
CA ASN A 16 -4.93 2.48 23.58
C ASN A 16 -5.36 2.29 25.03
N THR A 17 -6.67 2.24 25.29
CA THR A 17 -7.26 2.03 26.62
C THR A 17 -8.45 1.07 26.54
N PRO A 18 -8.84 0.42 27.65
CA PRO A 18 -10.03 -0.43 27.68
C PRO A 18 -11.30 0.26 27.19
N GLU A 19 -11.45 1.56 27.45
CA GLU A 19 -12.61 2.35 27.02
C GLU A 19 -12.63 2.55 25.50
N LYS A 20 -11.45 2.66 24.85
CA LYS A 20 -11.34 2.72 23.39
C LYS A 20 -11.71 1.37 22.76
N ASP A 21 -11.27 0.28 23.38
CA ASP A 21 -11.61 -1.08 22.96
C ASP A 21 -13.12 -1.31 23.04
N GLU A 22 -13.76 -0.95 24.14
CA GLU A 22 -15.21 -1.04 24.32
C GLU A 22 -15.95 -0.20 23.26
N LYS A 23 -15.49 1.03 22.99
CA LYS A 23 -16.07 1.88 21.96
C LYS A 23 -15.97 1.25 20.57
N LEU A 24 -14.84 0.65 20.23
CA LEU A 24 -14.65 -0.06 18.96
C LEU A 24 -15.63 -1.26 18.87
N LEU A 25 -15.69 -2.11 19.89
CA LEU A 25 -16.56 -3.28 19.92
C LEU A 25 -18.04 -2.91 19.82
N ASN A 26 -18.46 -1.86 20.52
CA ASN A 26 -19.82 -1.34 20.41
C ASN A 26 -20.11 -0.74 19.02
N PHE A 27 -19.15 -0.06 18.42
CA PHE A 27 -19.29 0.52 17.09
C PHE A 27 -19.44 -0.57 16.02
N VAL A 28 -18.57 -1.58 16.00
CA VAL A 28 -18.62 -2.65 14.98
C VAL A 28 -19.94 -3.40 14.99
N GLN A 29 -20.52 -3.65 16.18
CA GLN A 29 -21.84 -4.28 16.32
C GLN A 29 -22.97 -3.39 15.79
N LYS A 30 -22.98 -2.10 16.17
CA LYS A 30 -24.02 -1.14 15.74
C LYS A 30 -23.97 -0.85 14.24
N ALA A 31 -22.76 -0.73 13.69
CA ALA A 31 -22.53 -0.42 12.28
C ALA A 31 -22.54 -1.68 11.38
N LYS A 32 -22.66 -2.87 11.97
CA LYS A 32 -22.63 -4.16 11.25
C LYS A 32 -21.35 -4.31 10.40
N ILE A 33 -20.22 -4.00 11.00
CA ILE A 33 -18.90 -4.17 10.38
C ILE A 33 -18.58 -5.67 10.36
N ASP A 34 -18.08 -6.17 9.23
CA ASP A 34 -17.69 -7.57 9.04
C ASP A 34 -16.22 -7.81 9.33
N ASP A 35 -15.38 -6.79 9.12
CA ASP A 35 -13.93 -6.89 9.25
C ASP A 35 -13.32 -5.59 9.79
N VAL A 36 -12.32 -5.71 10.67
CA VAL A 36 -11.55 -4.56 11.17
C VAL A 36 -10.11 -4.68 10.71
N ALA A 37 -9.69 -3.75 9.83
CA ALA A 37 -8.31 -3.64 9.38
C ALA A 37 -7.55 -2.64 10.27
N PHE A 38 -6.72 -3.15 11.17
CA PHE A 38 -5.88 -2.32 12.03
C PHE A 38 -4.74 -1.68 11.23
N ILE A 39 -4.72 -0.35 11.20
CA ILE A 39 -3.61 0.41 10.61
C ILE A 39 -2.46 0.41 11.61
N ILE A 40 -1.32 -0.13 11.19
CA ILE A 40 -0.09 -0.23 12.00
C ILE A 40 0.87 0.87 11.59
N ASN A 41 1.34 1.67 12.54
CA ASN A 41 2.33 2.73 12.35
C ASN A 41 1.91 3.76 11.28
N GLY A 42 0.60 4.11 11.25
CA GLY A 42 0.03 5.02 10.26
C GLY A 42 0.35 6.48 10.53
N GLU A 43 0.35 7.30 9.48
CA GLU A 43 0.44 8.77 9.47
C GLU A 43 1.33 9.38 10.56
N GLU A 44 0.77 10.09 11.53
CA GLU A 44 1.51 10.79 12.60
C GLU A 44 2.26 9.85 13.54
N LEU A 45 1.88 8.57 13.55
CA LEU A 45 2.58 7.56 14.35
C LEU A 45 3.83 7.05 13.67
N ASN A 46 3.99 7.35 12.38
CA ASN A 46 5.06 6.83 11.55
C ASN A 46 6.37 7.59 11.77
N HIS A 47 7.33 6.88 12.35
CA HIS A 47 8.70 7.31 12.54
C HIS A 47 9.69 6.46 11.73
N SER A 48 9.35 6.12 10.47
CA SER A 48 10.10 5.22 9.60
C SER A 48 9.73 3.73 9.79
N HIS A 49 10.58 2.83 9.37
CA HIS A 49 10.35 1.39 9.35
C HIS A 49 10.50 0.76 10.74
N LEU A 50 9.53 -0.07 11.13
CA LEU A 50 9.53 -0.73 12.44
C LEU A 50 10.55 -1.88 12.51
N THR A 51 11.26 -1.99 13.62
CA THR A 51 12.04 -3.18 13.97
C THR A 51 11.13 -4.36 14.29
N LYS A 52 11.74 -5.54 14.47
CA LYS A 52 11.01 -6.75 14.88
C LYS A 52 10.31 -6.56 16.23
N GLU A 53 11.01 -5.97 17.18
CA GLU A 53 10.54 -5.74 18.54
C GLU A 53 9.40 -4.73 18.55
N GLU A 54 9.54 -3.63 17.83
CA GLU A 54 8.49 -2.61 17.68
C GLU A 54 7.25 -3.20 17.02
N THR A 55 7.39 -3.99 15.95
CA THR A 55 6.28 -4.70 15.31
C THR A 55 5.57 -5.62 16.31
N GLN A 56 6.30 -6.32 17.17
CA GLN A 56 5.72 -7.22 18.16
C GLN A 56 4.83 -6.49 19.18
N VAL A 57 5.22 -5.28 19.59
CA VAL A 57 4.39 -4.44 20.50
C VAL A 57 3.00 -4.18 19.89
N TRP A 58 2.93 -3.91 18.60
CA TRP A 58 1.65 -3.73 17.90
C TRP A 58 0.82 -5.02 17.88
N LEU A 59 1.43 -6.15 17.56
CA LEU A 59 0.75 -7.44 17.49
C LEU A 59 0.23 -7.89 18.87
N ASP A 60 1.05 -7.75 19.91
CA ASP A 60 0.66 -8.11 21.27
C ASP A 60 -0.54 -7.30 21.77
N ALA A 61 -0.66 -6.05 21.34
CA ALA A 61 -1.79 -5.19 21.66
C ALA A 61 -3.06 -5.50 20.82
N ILE A 62 -2.89 -5.96 19.57
CA ILE A 62 -4.01 -6.31 18.67
C ILE A 62 -4.62 -7.67 19.01
N ILE A 63 -3.82 -8.67 19.40
CA ILE A 63 -4.29 -10.05 19.67
C ILE A 63 -5.48 -10.12 20.64
N PRO A 64 -5.52 -9.39 21.77
CA PRO A 64 -6.68 -9.37 22.67
C PRO A 64 -7.95 -8.85 21.98
N LEU A 65 -7.85 -7.80 21.18
CA LEU A 65 -8.96 -7.23 20.41
C LEU A 65 -9.45 -8.19 19.33
N GLN A 66 -8.56 -8.83 18.61
CA GLN A 66 -8.87 -9.85 17.61
C GLN A 66 -9.74 -10.97 18.24
N LYS A 67 -9.38 -11.44 19.44
CA LYS A 67 -10.17 -12.46 20.15
C LYS A 67 -11.56 -11.96 20.55
N GLN A 68 -11.70 -10.69 20.88
CA GLN A 68 -13.00 -10.09 21.22
C GLN A 68 -13.86 -9.88 19.97
N LEU A 69 -13.28 -9.38 18.88
CA LEU A 69 -13.95 -9.23 17.58
C LEU A 69 -14.45 -10.59 17.06
N ALA A 70 -13.63 -11.63 17.16
CA ALA A 70 -14.02 -12.99 16.74
C ALA A 70 -15.24 -13.51 17.48
N LYS A 71 -15.43 -13.20 18.79
CA LYS A 71 -16.63 -13.54 19.55
C LYS A 71 -17.89 -12.84 19.03
N LEU A 72 -17.72 -11.71 18.34
CA LEU A 72 -18.80 -10.95 17.69
C LEU A 72 -19.05 -11.37 16.24
N GLY A 73 -18.29 -12.37 15.73
CA GLY A 73 -18.34 -12.78 14.33
C GLY A 73 -17.63 -11.82 13.38
N VAL A 74 -16.81 -10.90 13.91
CA VAL A 74 -16.06 -9.89 13.13
C VAL A 74 -14.64 -10.39 12.90
N THR A 75 -14.18 -10.36 11.66
CA THR A 75 -12.81 -10.76 11.31
C THR A 75 -11.82 -9.64 11.58
N THR A 76 -10.54 -9.98 11.58
CA THR A 76 -9.45 -9.03 11.77
C THR A 76 -8.50 -9.09 10.59
N SER A 77 -8.25 -7.95 9.99
CA SER A 77 -7.23 -7.70 8.97
C SER A 77 -6.16 -6.75 9.50
N LEU A 78 -4.99 -6.72 8.86
CA LEU A 78 -3.92 -5.78 9.20
C LEU A 78 -3.58 -4.92 7.99
N ASN A 79 -3.30 -3.65 8.26
CA ASN A 79 -2.81 -2.69 7.29
C ASN A 79 -1.52 -2.02 7.79
N PRO A 80 -0.35 -2.67 7.64
CA PRO A 80 0.93 -2.01 7.85
C PRO A 80 1.06 -0.81 6.91
N TRP A 81 1.26 0.38 7.49
CA TRP A 81 1.28 1.64 6.73
C TRP A 81 2.50 1.81 5.83
N THR A 82 3.60 1.16 6.18
CA THR A 82 4.89 1.40 5.53
C THR A 82 5.38 0.18 4.80
N THR A 83 5.56 0.31 3.47
CA THR A 83 6.33 -0.62 2.64
C THR A 83 7.63 0.03 2.16
N ILE A 84 7.57 0.93 1.18
CA ILE A 84 8.71 1.76 0.74
C ILE A 84 8.80 3.04 1.56
N MET A 85 7.73 3.64 1.93
CA MET A 85 7.43 4.91 2.58
C MET A 85 6.75 5.91 1.63
N HIS A 86 5.67 6.55 2.08
CA HIS A 86 4.90 7.50 1.27
C HIS A 86 5.66 8.78 0.93
N SER A 87 6.53 9.23 1.84
CA SER A 87 7.26 10.49 1.72
C SER A 87 8.49 10.47 2.60
N ASP A 88 9.57 11.13 2.16
CA ASP A 88 10.73 11.39 3.02
C ASP A 88 10.36 12.45 4.06
N ARG A 89 10.15 12.02 5.29
CA ARG A 89 9.77 12.86 6.43
C ARG A 89 10.97 13.33 7.27
N GLY A 90 12.18 13.03 6.81
CA GLY A 90 13.41 13.43 7.47
C GLY A 90 13.90 12.50 8.58
N PHE A 91 13.16 11.44 8.88
CA PHE A 91 13.65 10.36 9.73
C PHE A 91 14.69 9.52 8.96
N SER A 92 15.60 8.91 9.68
CA SER A 92 16.57 8.00 9.07
C SER A 92 16.18 6.55 9.33
N VAL A 93 16.53 5.67 8.41
CA VAL A 93 16.39 4.22 8.60
C VAL A 93 17.07 3.82 9.90
N ASN A 94 16.38 3.03 10.72
CA ASN A 94 16.96 2.50 11.94
C ASN A 94 18.23 1.69 11.61
N PRO A 95 19.40 2.00 12.21
CA PRO A 95 20.66 1.29 11.94
C PRO A 95 20.58 -0.23 12.13
N LYS A 96 19.67 -0.73 12.96
CA LYS A 96 19.44 -2.17 13.15
C LYS A 96 18.82 -2.84 11.91
N ILE A 97 18.15 -2.06 11.03
CA ILE A 97 17.58 -2.53 9.78
C ILE A 97 18.58 -2.35 8.65
N GLY A 98 19.10 -1.13 8.47
CA GLY A 98 20.32 -0.82 7.71
C GLY A 98 20.25 -1.05 6.20
N PHE A 99 19.10 -0.83 5.55
CA PHE A 99 18.97 -0.91 4.08
C PHE A 99 19.38 0.40 3.38
N ASN A 100 19.64 0.31 2.07
CA ASN A 100 19.87 1.48 1.23
C ASN A 100 18.55 2.16 0.85
N THR A 101 18.58 3.50 0.89
CA THR A 101 17.45 4.32 0.49
C THR A 101 17.54 4.71 -0.98
N PHE A 102 16.41 5.09 -1.56
CA PHE A 102 16.37 5.45 -2.97
C PHE A 102 17.03 6.81 -3.27
N VAL A 103 17.32 7.02 -4.55
CA VAL A 103 17.80 8.30 -5.10
C VAL A 103 16.82 8.74 -6.19
N ASP A 104 16.40 10.00 -6.15
CA ASP A 104 15.48 10.57 -7.13
C ASP A 104 16.16 10.95 -8.47
N ILE A 105 15.36 11.43 -9.40
CA ILE A 105 15.84 11.89 -10.74
C ILE A 105 16.88 13.01 -10.67
N ASN A 106 16.96 13.76 -9.57
CA ASN A 106 17.90 14.88 -9.39
C ASN A 106 19.15 14.46 -8.60
N GLY A 107 19.24 13.20 -8.19
CA GLY A 107 20.34 12.70 -7.38
C GLY A 107 20.18 12.92 -5.88
N ASN A 108 19.02 13.37 -5.41
CA ASN A 108 18.76 13.51 -4.00
C ASN A 108 18.50 12.16 -3.37
N LYS A 109 19.23 11.84 -2.30
CA LYS A 109 19.09 10.58 -1.58
C LYS A 109 18.05 10.71 -0.48
N ALA A 110 17.09 9.79 -0.45
CA ALA A 110 16.13 9.69 0.64
C ALA A 110 16.80 9.27 1.95
N LYS A 111 16.19 9.64 3.09
CA LYS A 111 16.71 9.28 4.41
C LYS A 111 16.11 7.97 4.93
N ASP A 112 14.88 7.66 4.57
CA ASP A 112 14.17 6.47 5.07
C ASP A 112 13.27 5.77 4.04
N MET A 113 13.07 6.34 2.86
CA MET A 113 12.36 5.66 1.78
C MET A 113 13.27 4.61 1.12
N ALA A 114 12.81 3.37 1.06
CA ALA A 114 13.62 2.23 0.64
C ALA A 114 13.90 2.20 -0.87
N CYS A 115 15.10 1.72 -1.23
CA CYS A 115 15.37 1.31 -2.60
C CYS A 115 14.73 -0.07 -2.85
N PRO A 116 13.82 -0.24 -3.83
CA PRO A 116 13.09 -1.49 -4.06
C PRO A 116 13.96 -2.66 -4.50
N ALA A 117 15.19 -2.39 -4.97
CA ALA A 117 16.17 -3.42 -5.32
C ALA A 117 17.11 -3.80 -4.18
N ASP A 118 17.08 -3.09 -3.06
CA ASP A 118 17.99 -3.39 -1.94
C ASP A 118 17.67 -4.75 -1.28
N PRO A 119 18.61 -5.72 -1.27
CA PRO A 119 18.34 -7.05 -0.76
C PRO A 119 18.08 -7.06 0.76
N THR A 120 18.61 -6.09 1.51
CA THR A 120 18.37 -5.98 2.95
C THR A 120 16.94 -5.52 3.19
N TRP A 121 16.43 -4.53 2.44
CA TRP A 121 15.05 -4.11 2.52
C TRP A 121 14.08 -5.20 2.08
N ARG A 122 14.34 -5.89 0.96
CA ARG A 122 13.52 -7.01 0.48
C ARG A 122 13.37 -8.09 1.56
N LYS A 123 14.48 -8.49 2.17
CA LYS A 123 14.48 -9.45 3.27
C LYS A 123 13.74 -8.91 4.51
N TYR A 124 14.00 -7.66 4.87
CA TYR A 124 13.33 -6.98 5.98
C TYR A 124 11.82 -6.98 5.78
N LEU A 125 11.34 -6.54 4.61
CA LEU A 125 9.91 -6.42 4.35
C LEU A 125 9.21 -7.79 4.38
N ALA A 126 9.77 -8.80 3.71
CA ALA A 126 9.26 -10.17 3.75
C ALA A 126 9.18 -10.70 5.21
N GLN A 127 10.21 -10.45 6.03
CA GLN A 127 10.19 -10.86 7.45
C GLN A 127 9.13 -10.11 8.27
N ARG A 128 8.89 -8.82 7.98
CA ARG A 128 7.83 -8.04 8.67
C ARG A 128 6.46 -8.56 8.30
N TYR A 129 6.20 -8.83 7.02
CA TYR A 129 4.94 -9.37 6.56
C TYR A 129 4.70 -10.79 7.09
N ALA A 130 5.72 -11.66 7.13
CA ALA A 130 5.64 -12.95 7.82
C ALA A 130 5.32 -12.80 9.33
N GLN A 131 5.87 -11.78 9.99
CA GLN A 131 5.53 -11.50 11.39
C GLN A 131 4.09 -11.01 11.56
N TYR A 132 3.59 -10.13 10.69
CA TYR A 132 2.19 -9.74 10.68
C TYR A 132 1.26 -10.95 10.45
N ALA A 133 1.64 -11.85 9.55
CA ALA A 133 0.88 -13.08 9.27
C ALA A 133 0.81 -14.03 10.48
N SER A 134 1.71 -13.91 11.47
CA SER A 134 1.74 -14.81 12.64
C SER A 134 0.50 -14.76 13.55
N ILE A 135 -0.31 -13.72 13.43
CA ILE A 135 -1.60 -13.65 14.14
C ILE A 135 -2.80 -14.15 13.30
N HIS A 136 -2.51 -14.72 12.13
CA HIS A 136 -3.51 -15.27 11.19
C HIS A 136 -4.64 -14.27 10.87
N PRO A 137 -4.33 -13.07 10.35
CA PRO A 137 -5.36 -12.12 9.95
C PRO A 137 -6.15 -12.67 8.77
N ARG A 138 -7.42 -12.26 8.63
CA ARG A 138 -8.20 -12.57 7.42
C ARG A 138 -7.50 -12.07 6.17
N ARG A 139 -7.03 -10.81 6.24
CA ARG A 139 -6.33 -10.16 5.14
C ARG A 139 -5.15 -9.35 5.66
N LEU A 140 -4.08 -9.37 4.87
CA LEU A 140 -2.90 -8.55 5.10
C LEU A 140 -2.73 -7.57 3.93
N TRP A 141 -2.94 -6.30 4.22
CA TRP A 141 -2.89 -5.24 3.23
C TRP A 141 -1.48 -4.71 3.04
N MET A 142 -1.08 -4.53 1.78
CA MET A 142 0.06 -3.69 1.43
C MET A 142 -0.44 -2.28 1.14
N GLU A 143 0.28 -1.28 1.61
CA GLU A 143 -0.13 0.11 1.48
C GLU A 143 0.22 0.69 0.10
N ASP A 144 -0.38 1.80 -0.26
CA ASP A 144 -0.25 2.38 -1.58
C ASP A 144 1.08 3.11 -1.82
N ASP A 145 1.97 3.14 -0.81
CA ASP A 145 3.36 3.56 -0.93
C ASP A 145 4.25 2.53 -1.67
N PHE A 146 3.73 1.35 -1.98
CA PHE A 146 4.40 0.32 -2.77
C PHE A 146 4.37 0.66 -4.26
N ARG A 147 5.20 1.66 -4.64
CA ARG A 147 5.29 2.21 -5.99
C ARG A 147 6.58 3.00 -6.21
N HIS A 148 6.97 3.19 -7.49
CA HIS A 148 8.14 3.99 -7.88
C HIS A 148 7.88 5.50 -7.98
N TYR A 149 6.64 5.95 -7.85
CA TYR A 149 6.28 7.36 -7.85
C TYR A 149 5.52 7.70 -6.58
N ASN A 150 6.16 8.46 -5.70
CA ASN A 150 5.66 8.79 -4.37
C ASN A 150 5.44 10.29 -4.15
N HIS A 151 5.16 10.70 -2.92
CA HIS A 151 4.91 12.10 -2.58
C HIS A 151 6.19 12.93 -2.52
N THR A 152 6.03 14.27 -2.55
CA THR A 152 7.13 15.21 -2.31
C THR A 152 7.79 14.98 -0.95
N PRO A 153 9.09 15.33 -0.77
CA PRO A 153 9.95 16.07 -1.71
C PRO A 153 10.57 15.20 -2.79
N LEU A 154 10.69 13.88 -2.61
CA LEU A 154 11.37 12.96 -3.52
C LEU A 154 10.32 12.06 -4.17
N LYS A 155 10.07 12.23 -5.46
CA LYS A 155 8.91 11.60 -6.11
C LYS A 155 9.22 10.34 -6.89
N LEU A 156 10.06 10.45 -7.92
CA LEU A 156 10.32 9.36 -8.86
C LEU A 156 11.63 8.68 -8.52
N MET A 157 11.60 7.36 -8.37
CA MET A 157 12.73 6.50 -8.01
C MET A 157 12.90 5.36 -9.03
N CYS A 158 13.99 4.61 -9.06
CA CYS A 158 15.20 4.80 -8.29
C CYS A 158 16.38 5.03 -9.24
N PHE A 159 17.26 5.96 -8.92
CA PHE A 159 18.45 6.31 -9.72
C PHE A 159 19.73 6.27 -8.86
N CYS A 160 19.78 5.36 -7.88
CA CYS A 160 20.99 5.10 -7.09
C CYS A 160 22.05 4.40 -7.94
N ASP A 161 23.28 4.33 -7.45
CA ASP A 161 24.41 3.76 -8.21
C ASP A 161 24.15 2.33 -8.68
N TYR A 162 23.44 1.51 -7.88
CA TYR A 162 23.02 0.17 -8.30
C TYR A 162 22.11 0.21 -9.53
N HIS A 163 21.06 1.06 -9.50
CA HIS A 163 20.12 1.18 -10.60
C HIS A 163 20.77 1.78 -11.84
N MET A 164 21.62 2.81 -11.67
CA MET A 164 22.33 3.41 -12.78
C MET A 164 23.23 2.39 -13.49
N LYS A 165 23.98 1.58 -12.72
CA LYS A 165 24.77 0.49 -13.28
C LYS A 165 23.92 -0.51 -14.06
N LEU A 166 22.79 -0.91 -13.50
CA LEU A 166 21.84 -1.82 -14.15
C LEU A 166 21.25 -1.25 -15.45
N TYR A 167 20.96 0.05 -15.47
CA TYR A 167 20.47 0.74 -16.68
C TYR A 167 21.56 0.83 -17.73
N GLN A 168 22.79 1.17 -17.36
CA GLN A 168 23.95 1.22 -18.25
C GLN A 168 24.26 -0.15 -18.88
N GLU A 169 24.22 -1.22 -18.07
CA GLU A 169 24.39 -2.61 -18.56
C GLU A 169 23.34 -2.97 -19.62
N LYS A 170 22.07 -2.56 -19.42
CA LYS A 170 20.98 -2.80 -20.38
C LYS A 170 21.05 -1.92 -21.63
N LEU A 171 21.63 -0.74 -21.50
CA LEU A 171 21.86 0.18 -22.64
C LEU A 171 23.07 -0.21 -23.47
N ASP A 172 23.97 -1.03 -22.93
CA ASP A 172 25.33 -1.26 -23.48
C ASP A 172 26.08 0.07 -23.70
N LYS A 173 25.90 1.00 -22.74
CA LYS A 173 26.45 2.36 -22.82
C LYS A 173 26.67 2.92 -21.43
N ASP A 174 27.81 3.56 -21.24
CA ASP A 174 28.08 4.38 -20.06
C ASP A 174 27.39 5.76 -20.22
N GLU A 175 26.35 5.97 -19.41
CA GLU A 175 25.53 7.19 -19.45
C GLU A 175 25.35 7.74 -18.03
N SER A 176 25.51 9.04 -17.86
CA SER A 176 25.28 9.70 -16.57
C SER A 176 23.80 9.65 -16.18
N ARG A 177 23.50 9.82 -14.89
CA ARG A 177 22.11 9.91 -14.41
C ARG A 177 21.35 11.02 -15.13
N GLU A 178 21.97 12.18 -15.27
CA GLU A 178 21.39 13.38 -15.91
C GLU A 178 21.01 13.10 -17.36
N GLU A 179 21.88 12.43 -18.10
CA GLU A 179 21.63 12.06 -19.52
C GLU A 179 20.54 11.00 -19.62
N PHE A 180 20.62 9.94 -18.80
CA PHE A 180 19.61 8.90 -18.75
C PHE A 180 18.23 9.49 -18.44
N VAL A 181 18.10 10.30 -17.39
CA VAL A 181 16.84 10.94 -17.00
C VAL A 181 16.33 11.87 -18.09
N LYS A 182 17.19 12.69 -18.70
CA LYS A 182 16.83 13.56 -19.80
C LYS A 182 16.25 12.77 -20.98
N ASN A 183 16.89 11.67 -21.36
CA ASN A 183 16.44 10.80 -22.44
C ASN A 183 15.14 10.06 -22.06
N MET A 184 15.06 9.50 -20.85
CA MET A 184 13.87 8.82 -20.33
C MET A 184 12.65 9.73 -20.34
N LEU A 185 12.79 11.00 -19.96
CA LEU A 185 11.70 11.96 -19.88
C LEU A 185 11.41 12.70 -21.20
N LYS A 186 12.16 12.44 -22.26
CA LYS A 186 11.97 13.10 -23.56
C LYS A 186 10.54 12.88 -24.07
N PRO A 187 9.80 13.96 -24.44
CA PRO A 187 8.46 13.83 -25.02
C PRO A 187 8.47 13.05 -26.35
N GLY A 188 7.35 12.42 -26.68
CA GLY A 188 7.15 11.66 -27.91
C GLY A 188 7.27 10.16 -27.71
N GLU A 189 7.70 9.46 -28.76
CA GLU A 189 7.85 8.01 -28.72
C GLU A 189 8.79 7.56 -27.59
N PRO A 190 8.46 6.43 -26.92
CA PRO A 190 9.27 5.92 -25.83
C PRO A 190 10.72 5.63 -26.25
N THR A 191 11.65 6.32 -25.62
CA THR A 191 13.09 6.06 -25.79
C THR A 191 13.48 4.70 -25.24
N ILE A 192 14.68 4.25 -25.55
CA ILE A 192 15.21 3.00 -24.97
C ILE A 192 15.40 3.13 -23.45
N GLU A 193 15.84 4.28 -22.95
CA GLU A 193 16.01 4.56 -21.53
C GLU A 193 14.68 4.48 -20.79
N ARG A 194 13.60 5.04 -21.37
CA ARG A 194 12.24 4.93 -20.81
C ARG A 194 11.77 3.49 -20.74
N LYS A 195 11.99 2.70 -21.80
CA LYS A 195 11.63 1.28 -21.82
C LYS A 195 12.38 0.50 -20.74
N ILE A 196 13.70 0.71 -20.64
CA ILE A 196 14.54 0.06 -19.63
C ILE A 196 14.07 0.41 -18.22
N TYR A 197 13.79 1.69 -17.95
CA TYR A 197 13.27 2.14 -16.66
C TYR A 197 11.94 1.47 -16.30
N LEU A 198 10.95 1.52 -17.20
CA LEU A 198 9.63 0.95 -16.96
C LEU A 198 9.66 -0.57 -16.80
N ASP A 199 10.50 -1.26 -17.59
CA ASP A 199 10.66 -2.71 -17.49
C ASP A 199 11.31 -3.11 -16.17
N GLN A 200 12.28 -2.32 -15.68
CA GLN A 200 12.93 -2.57 -14.40
C GLN A 200 11.98 -2.30 -13.24
N ALA A 201 11.25 -1.19 -13.26
CA ALA A 201 10.26 -0.85 -12.24
C ALA A 201 9.19 -1.94 -12.10
N ARG A 202 8.62 -2.40 -13.22
CA ARG A 202 7.67 -3.53 -13.23
C ARG A 202 8.25 -4.79 -12.62
N LYS A 203 9.43 -5.17 -13.07
CA LYS A 203 10.10 -6.40 -12.62
C LYS A 203 10.30 -6.39 -11.11
N GLU A 204 10.82 -5.30 -10.57
CA GLU A 204 11.10 -5.17 -9.15
C GLU A 204 9.85 -5.25 -8.28
N MET A 205 8.77 -4.60 -8.69
CA MET A 205 7.52 -4.66 -7.93
C MET A 205 6.96 -6.08 -7.91
N ILE A 206 6.92 -6.78 -9.04
CA ILE A 206 6.43 -8.17 -9.13
C ILE A 206 7.30 -9.12 -8.30
N GLU A 207 8.63 -9.00 -8.39
CA GLU A 207 9.55 -9.83 -7.61
C GLU A 207 9.39 -9.61 -6.10
N ASN A 208 9.18 -8.36 -5.69
CA ASN A 208 8.98 -8.03 -4.29
C ASN A 208 7.64 -8.56 -3.75
N GLU A 209 6.55 -8.45 -4.55
CA GLU A 209 5.26 -9.05 -4.19
C GLU A 209 5.37 -10.55 -3.98
N HIS A 210 5.98 -11.24 -4.93
CA HIS A 210 6.15 -12.68 -4.83
C HIS A 210 6.97 -13.09 -3.59
N LEU A 211 8.05 -12.38 -3.29
CA LEU A 211 8.85 -12.62 -2.10
C LEU A 211 8.06 -12.43 -0.79
N ILE A 212 7.20 -11.42 -0.75
CA ILE A 212 6.38 -11.12 0.42
C ILE A 212 5.26 -12.16 0.55
N GLU A 213 4.60 -12.49 -0.55
CA GLU A 213 3.57 -13.53 -0.62
C GLU A 213 4.08 -14.88 -0.09
N GLU A 214 5.21 -15.37 -0.61
CA GLU A 214 5.83 -16.61 -0.13
C GLU A 214 6.11 -16.59 1.38
N ALA A 215 6.58 -15.44 1.90
CA ALA A 215 6.87 -15.29 3.31
C ALA A 215 5.60 -15.29 4.17
N VAL A 216 4.51 -14.70 3.70
CA VAL A 216 3.20 -14.67 4.36
C VAL A 216 2.56 -16.05 4.35
N HIS A 217 2.41 -16.68 3.20
CA HIS A 217 1.71 -17.96 3.08
C HIS A 217 2.47 -19.13 3.71
N LYS A 218 3.77 -19.01 3.87
CA LYS A 218 4.54 -19.97 4.67
C LYS A 218 4.14 -19.96 6.16
N VAL A 219 3.65 -18.83 6.68
CA VAL A 219 3.24 -18.65 8.08
C VAL A 219 1.73 -18.83 8.24
N SER A 220 0.96 -18.25 7.33
CA SER A 220 -0.50 -18.23 7.35
C SER A 220 -1.07 -18.48 5.94
N PRO A 221 -1.20 -19.75 5.53
CA PRO A 221 -1.63 -20.12 4.19
C PRO A 221 -3.03 -19.62 3.81
N ASP A 222 -3.89 -19.36 4.80
CA ASP A 222 -5.28 -18.93 4.57
C ASP A 222 -5.45 -17.40 4.59
N THR A 223 -4.38 -16.62 4.79
CA THR A 223 -4.44 -15.16 4.81
C THR A 223 -4.46 -14.62 3.38
N ASP A 224 -5.54 -13.94 3.00
CA ASP A 224 -5.55 -13.22 1.72
C ASP A 224 -4.61 -12.01 1.77
N MET A 225 -3.89 -11.75 0.70
CA MET A 225 -3.15 -10.52 0.52
C MET A 225 -3.92 -9.52 -0.33
N GLY A 226 -3.87 -8.25 0.03
CA GLY A 226 -4.53 -7.17 -0.70
C GLY A 226 -3.61 -5.96 -0.89
N GLN A 227 -3.74 -5.29 -2.05
CA GLN A 227 -2.99 -4.07 -2.35
C GLN A 227 -3.89 -2.85 -2.22
N MET A 228 -3.49 -1.90 -1.41
CA MET A 228 -4.00 -0.55 -1.50
C MET A 228 -3.31 0.15 -2.66
N THR A 229 -4.07 0.67 -3.61
CA THR A 229 -3.52 1.29 -4.82
C THR A 229 -3.65 2.79 -4.77
N SER A 230 -2.73 3.49 -5.42
CA SER A 230 -2.90 4.90 -5.78
C SER A 230 -3.76 5.05 -7.05
N PHE A 231 -3.87 6.26 -7.54
CA PHE A 231 -4.56 6.53 -8.79
C PHE A 231 -3.93 5.78 -9.97
N PRO A 232 -4.72 5.27 -10.92
CA PRO A 232 -4.21 4.54 -12.08
C PRO A 232 -3.15 5.28 -12.89
N ASP A 233 -3.28 6.61 -13.01
CA ASP A 233 -2.32 7.46 -13.70
C ASP A 233 -0.95 7.56 -12.98
N TRP A 234 -0.92 7.51 -11.65
CA TRP A 234 0.33 7.44 -10.89
C TRP A 234 1.07 6.12 -11.14
N HIS A 235 0.33 5.03 -11.19
CA HIS A 235 0.93 3.72 -11.52
C HIS A 235 1.34 3.59 -12.99
N ALA A 236 0.73 4.38 -13.89
CA ALA A 236 1.17 4.46 -15.27
C ALA A 236 2.58 5.06 -15.41
N ILE A 237 2.98 5.99 -14.51
CA ILE A 237 4.32 6.59 -14.49
C ILE A 237 5.42 5.54 -14.28
N GLU A 238 5.14 4.51 -13.48
CA GLU A 238 6.05 3.38 -13.24
C GLU A 238 5.82 2.19 -14.20
N GLY A 239 4.84 2.31 -15.10
CA GLY A 239 4.50 1.27 -16.07
C GLY A 239 3.98 -0.03 -15.43
N ARG A 240 3.21 0.06 -14.35
CA ARG A 240 2.70 -1.09 -13.59
C ARG A 240 2.03 -2.14 -14.48
N ASP A 241 2.46 -3.39 -14.36
CA ASP A 241 1.75 -4.55 -14.90
C ASP A 241 0.78 -5.05 -13.81
N TRP A 242 -0.46 -4.53 -13.85
CA TRP A 242 -1.46 -4.81 -12.83
C TRP A 242 -1.74 -6.30 -12.68
N ALA A 243 -1.95 -7.00 -13.78
CA ALA A 243 -2.29 -8.41 -13.73
C ALA A 243 -1.19 -9.25 -13.06
N LYS A 244 0.06 -9.10 -13.52
CA LYS A 244 1.17 -9.87 -12.95
C LYS A 244 1.51 -9.47 -11.53
N LEU A 245 1.38 -8.18 -11.18
CA LEU A 245 1.62 -7.73 -9.82
C LEU A 245 0.62 -8.37 -8.85
N PHE A 246 -0.67 -8.33 -9.19
CA PHE A 246 -1.72 -8.89 -8.35
C PHE A 246 -1.73 -10.42 -8.33
N ASP A 247 -1.30 -11.09 -9.41
CA ASP A 247 -1.06 -12.53 -9.39
C ASP A 247 0.08 -12.92 -8.44
N ALA A 248 1.18 -12.16 -8.50
CA ALA A 248 2.32 -12.39 -7.61
C ALA A 248 1.97 -12.14 -6.14
N GLN A 249 1.12 -11.13 -5.86
CA GLN A 249 0.67 -10.82 -4.52
C GLN A 249 -0.34 -11.83 -3.98
N ALA A 250 -1.33 -12.22 -4.79
CA ALA A 250 -2.37 -13.14 -4.35
C ALA A 250 -1.81 -14.53 -4.04
N GLY A 251 -0.89 -15.00 -4.87
CA GLY A 251 -0.41 -16.38 -4.80
C GLY A 251 -1.44 -17.42 -5.27
N PRO A 252 -1.05 -18.69 -5.30
CA PRO A 252 -1.92 -19.76 -5.80
C PRO A 252 -3.17 -19.98 -4.93
N GLY A 253 -4.34 -19.92 -5.54
CA GLY A 253 -5.62 -20.23 -4.87
C GLY A 253 -6.27 -19.08 -4.13
N HIS A 254 -5.64 -17.91 -4.09
CA HIS A 254 -6.17 -16.68 -3.47
C HIS A 254 -6.71 -15.69 -4.51
N PRO A 255 -7.70 -14.86 -4.16
CA PRO A 255 -8.23 -13.84 -5.04
C PRO A 255 -7.25 -12.67 -5.19
N ARG A 256 -7.30 -11.98 -6.33
CA ARG A 256 -6.73 -10.64 -6.45
C ARG A 256 -7.58 -9.66 -5.65
N VAL A 257 -6.98 -8.87 -4.77
CA VAL A 257 -7.71 -7.96 -3.89
C VAL A 257 -7.11 -6.57 -3.96
N ALA A 258 -7.94 -5.56 -4.26
CA ALA A 258 -7.50 -4.18 -4.30
C ALA A 258 -8.40 -3.23 -3.50
N ARG A 259 -7.77 -2.25 -2.87
CA ARG A 259 -8.41 -1.03 -2.39
C ARG A 259 -7.95 0.13 -3.27
N PRO A 260 -8.77 0.57 -4.23
CA PRO A 260 -8.45 1.74 -5.03
C PRO A 260 -8.49 3.01 -4.17
N HIS A 261 -7.44 3.83 -4.29
CA HIS A 261 -7.44 5.19 -3.76
C HIS A 261 -8.42 6.06 -4.55
N LEU A 262 -9.32 6.74 -3.86
CA LEU A 262 -10.40 7.47 -4.50
C LEU A 262 -10.38 8.95 -4.07
N PRO A 263 -10.61 9.89 -5.00
CA PRO A 263 -10.44 11.32 -4.75
C PRO A 263 -11.61 11.96 -3.98
N ALA A 264 -12.42 11.17 -3.31
CA ALA A 264 -13.66 11.61 -2.67
C ALA A 264 -13.54 11.73 -1.14
N TYR A 265 -12.43 12.28 -0.65
CA TYR A 265 -12.19 12.50 0.79
C TYR A 265 -13.02 13.63 1.39
N ASN A 266 -13.53 14.52 0.55
CA ASN A 266 -14.41 15.62 0.90
C ASN A 266 -15.44 15.83 -0.21
N GLU A 267 -16.35 16.79 -0.04
CA GLU A 267 -17.38 17.11 -1.04
C GLU A 267 -17.29 18.55 -1.57
N VAL A 268 -16.11 19.14 -1.57
CA VAL A 268 -15.90 20.50 -2.12
C VAL A 268 -16.28 20.58 -3.60
N ALA A 269 -16.10 19.50 -4.35
CA ALA A 269 -16.51 19.39 -5.75
C ALA A 269 -17.26 18.05 -5.98
N PRO A 270 -18.49 17.90 -5.45
CA PRO A 270 -19.16 16.60 -5.33
C PRO A 270 -19.40 15.91 -6.68
N LEU A 271 -19.72 16.66 -7.72
CA LEU A 271 -19.92 16.10 -9.07
C LEU A 271 -18.63 15.52 -9.66
N ILE A 272 -17.52 16.24 -9.53
CA ILE A 272 -16.22 15.80 -10.03
C ILE A 272 -15.72 14.59 -9.22
N TYR A 273 -15.83 14.65 -7.90
CA TYR A 273 -15.40 13.56 -7.03
C TYR A 273 -16.26 12.31 -7.17
N GLY A 274 -17.57 12.45 -7.33
CA GLY A 274 -18.47 11.34 -7.59
C GLY A 274 -18.14 10.63 -8.91
N ARG A 275 -17.93 11.41 -9.98
CA ARG A 275 -17.53 10.87 -11.29
C ARG A 275 -16.18 10.13 -11.21
N LYS A 276 -15.19 10.72 -10.58
CA LYS A 276 -13.87 10.09 -10.44
C LYS A 276 -13.90 8.87 -9.52
N PHE A 277 -14.74 8.87 -8.51
CA PHE A 277 -14.96 7.71 -7.66
C PHE A 277 -15.40 6.49 -8.50
N GLU A 278 -16.40 6.68 -9.36
CA GLU A 278 -16.89 5.67 -10.28
C GLU A 278 -15.83 5.28 -11.32
N GLU A 279 -15.23 6.27 -12.00
CA GLU A 279 -14.21 6.07 -13.05
C GLU A 279 -13.00 5.26 -12.55
N TYR A 280 -12.43 5.61 -11.41
CA TYR A 280 -11.25 4.93 -10.88
C TYR A 280 -11.59 3.54 -10.33
N SER A 281 -12.77 3.36 -9.76
CA SER A 281 -13.25 2.05 -9.33
C SER A 281 -13.40 1.09 -10.51
N HIS A 282 -14.06 1.51 -11.58
CA HIS A 282 -14.21 0.73 -12.80
C HIS A 282 -12.86 0.46 -13.49
N THR A 283 -11.99 1.46 -13.58
CA THR A 283 -10.66 1.31 -14.18
C THR A 283 -9.83 0.29 -13.42
N THR A 284 -9.82 0.38 -12.09
CA THR A 284 -9.10 -0.58 -11.24
C THR A 284 -9.68 -1.99 -11.39
N ALA A 285 -11.01 -2.12 -11.38
CA ALA A 285 -11.66 -3.41 -11.58
C ALA A 285 -11.31 -4.02 -12.94
N ALA A 286 -11.28 -3.21 -14.01
CA ALA A 286 -10.90 -3.67 -15.35
C ALA A 286 -9.45 -4.16 -15.41
N PHE A 287 -8.52 -3.50 -14.71
CA PHE A 287 -7.11 -3.91 -14.63
C PHE A 287 -6.91 -5.19 -13.83
N LEU A 288 -7.70 -5.41 -12.81
CA LEU A 288 -7.65 -6.62 -11.98
C LEU A 288 -8.26 -7.84 -12.69
N GLY A 289 -9.20 -7.60 -13.60
CA GLY A 289 -9.92 -8.65 -14.30
C GLY A 289 -11.05 -9.31 -13.48
N PRO A 290 -11.69 -10.34 -14.05
CA PRO A 290 -12.81 -11.02 -13.41
C PRO A 290 -12.37 -11.77 -12.15
N HIS A 291 -13.30 -11.90 -11.18
CA HIS A 291 -13.12 -12.59 -9.90
C HIS A 291 -12.18 -11.89 -8.90
N ALA A 292 -11.77 -10.66 -9.18
CA ALA A 292 -11.08 -9.84 -8.20
C ALA A 292 -12.05 -9.26 -7.16
N GLU A 293 -11.57 -9.10 -5.94
CA GLU A 293 -12.28 -8.39 -4.89
C GLU A 293 -11.87 -6.92 -4.86
N LEU A 294 -12.84 -6.03 -4.93
CA LEU A 294 -12.62 -4.58 -4.92
C LEU A 294 -13.19 -3.97 -3.64
N TYR A 295 -12.38 -3.16 -2.97
CA TYR A 295 -12.74 -2.43 -1.75
C TYR A 295 -12.64 -0.92 -1.99
N PRO A 296 -13.63 -0.27 -2.62
CA PRO A 296 -13.62 1.18 -2.85
C PRO A 296 -13.48 1.95 -1.54
N GLU A 297 -12.56 2.90 -1.51
CA GLU A 297 -12.23 3.65 -0.31
C GLU A 297 -13.28 4.71 0.02
N LEU A 298 -13.73 4.75 1.27
CA LEU A 298 -14.70 5.72 1.81
C LEU A 298 -14.07 6.63 2.88
N GLU A 299 -12.85 7.06 2.68
CA GLU A 299 -12.09 7.85 3.65
C GLU A 299 -12.54 9.31 3.69
N ASN A 300 -12.41 9.96 4.87
CA ASN A 300 -12.57 11.39 5.05
C ASN A 300 -11.21 12.07 5.15
N SER A 301 -11.05 13.21 4.47
CA SER A 301 -9.83 14.02 4.53
C SER A 301 -9.49 14.40 5.98
N MET A 302 -8.21 14.29 6.33
CA MET A 302 -7.68 14.61 7.66
C MET A 302 -8.45 13.96 8.82
N TRP A 303 -9.12 12.82 8.53
CA TRP A 303 -9.85 12.00 9.51
C TRP A 303 -10.86 12.77 10.35
N THR A 304 -11.53 13.73 9.72
CA THR A 304 -12.57 14.52 10.36
C THR A 304 -13.97 14.08 9.92
N PRO A 305 -14.96 14.03 10.83
CA PRO A 305 -16.33 13.62 10.50
C PRO A 305 -17.13 14.69 9.72
N GLN A 306 -16.55 15.86 9.46
CA GLN A 306 -17.28 17.04 8.99
C GLN A 306 -17.02 17.43 7.53
N VAL A 307 -16.19 16.66 6.83
CA VAL A 307 -15.77 16.98 5.46
C VAL A 307 -16.70 16.47 4.39
N LYS A 308 -17.62 15.56 4.74
CA LYS A 308 -18.65 15.00 3.86
C LYS A 308 -20.01 14.98 4.55
N SER A 309 -21.07 15.26 3.78
CA SER A 309 -22.44 15.06 4.24
C SER A 309 -22.81 13.58 4.28
N ASN A 310 -23.82 13.23 5.07
CA ASN A 310 -24.40 11.89 5.06
C ASN A 310 -24.93 11.50 3.67
N THR A 311 -25.40 12.47 2.89
CA THR A 311 -25.86 12.24 1.51
C THR A 311 -24.73 11.82 0.60
N PHE A 312 -23.56 12.45 0.69
CA PHE A 312 -22.42 12.09 -0.13
C PHE A 312 -21.83 10.73 0.27
N ILE A 313 -21.79 10.43 1.57
CA ILE A 313 -21.38 9.10 2.07
C ILE A 313 -22.35 8.02 1.58
N ALA A 314 -23.66 8.27 1.66
CA ALA A 314 -24.68 7.34 1.15
C ALA A 314 -24.52 7.11 -0.36
N PHE A 315 -24.24 8.16 -1.14
CA PHE A 315 -23.94 8.04 -2.57
C PHE A 315 -22.74 7.12 -2.81
N GLN A 316 -21.63 7.30 -2.10
CA GLN A 316 -20.44 6.47 -2.24
C GLN A 316 -20.72 4.99 -1.90
N ILE A 317 -21.47 4.73 -0.80
CA ILE A 317 -21.84 3.36 -0.40
C ILE A 317 -22.73 2.70 -1.47
N ILE A 318 -23.73 3.42 -1.97
CA ILE A 318 -24.66 2.91 -3.01
C ILE A 318 -23.88 2.64 -4.31
N THR A 319 -23.02 3.56 -4.75
CA THR A 319 -22.18 3.38 -5.94
C THR A 319 -21.28 2.16 -5.79
N THR A 320 -20.63 2.00 -4.63
CA THR A 320 -19.80 0.82 -4.34
C THR A 320 -20.60 -0.48 -4.45
N ALA A 321 -21.83 -0.48 -3.99
CA ALA A 321 -22.71 -1.66 -4.06
C ALA A 321 -23.18 -2.00 -5.47
N LEU A 322 -23.02 -1.11 -6.43
CA LEU A 322 -23.40 -1.29 -7.84
C LEU A 322 -22.20 -1.60 -8.76
N LEU A 323 -20.98 -1.49 -8.24
CA LEU A 323 -19.73 -1.83 -8.94
C LEU A 323 -19.48 -3.34 -8.91
#